data_8e6e54ab333759024b5253284bff5a32
#
_entry.id   8e6e54ab333759024b5253284bff5a32
#
_cell.length_a   1.000
_cell.length_b   1.000
_cell.length_c   1.000
_cell.angle_alpha   90.00
_cell.angle_beta   90.00
_cell.angle_gamma   90.00
#
_symmetry.space_group_name_H-M   'P 1'
#
loop_
_entity.id
_entity.type
_entity.pdbx_description
1 polymer ?
#
loop_
_entity_poly.entity_id
_entity_poly.type
_entity_poly.pdbx_seq_one_letter_code
_entity_poly.pdbx_strand_id
1 'polypeptide(L)'
;MTLWAAAALLAAQTATAGRFDPPDLAEVPFKALSVDQYSDAVDARAAKGDYEGALDIIAKALAKNPKSVQLRFQRCVVLEKSGDTEAARRELNQFMAMYPEIPEPYNNLAAIESSAGNLDKAEELLKTALRLRPAFRNARINLANLYLVRALTNYKEAQEQKAEPALAERISTLSRLIKQ
;
A
#
# COMPACT_ATOMS: atom_id res chain seq x y z
N MET A 1 9.84 9.34 -9.45
CA MET A 1 8.67 9.29 -8.54
C MET A 1 7.69 8.31 -9.15
N THR A 2 7.53 7.18 -8.52
CA THR A 2 6.81 6.01 -9.04
C THR A 2 5.31 6.20 -8.93
N LEU A 3 4.57 5.87 -9.98
CA LEU A 3 3.12 5.95 -10.16
C LEU A 3 2.26 5.28 -9.07
N TRP A 4 2.85 4.49 -8.22
CA TRP A 4 2.19 3.74 -7.15
C TRP A 4 1.93 4.56 -5.88
N ALA A 5 2.67 5.66 -5.66
CA ALA A 5 2.47 6.54 -4.52
C ALA A 5 1.16 7.37 -4.61
N ALA A 6 0.65 7.58 -5.83
CA ALA A 6 -0.58 8.36 -6.05
C ALA A 6 -1.88 7.58 -5.73
N ALA A 7 -1.84 6.24 -5.83
CA ALA A 7 -3.03 5.41 -5.56
C ALA A 7 -3.35 5.27 -4.06
N ALA A 8 -2.35 5.41 -3.19
CA ALA A 8 -2.54 5.37 -1.74
C ALA A 8 -3.18 6.68 -1.19
N LEU A 9 -3.05 7.79 -1.94
CA LEU A 9 -3.52 9.10 -1.49
C LEU A 9 -5.04 9.31 -1.69
N LEU A 10 -5.70 8.50 -2.52
CA LEU A 10 -7.13 8.69 -2.85
C LEU A 10 -8.09 7.97 -1.91
N ALA A 11 -7.61 7.10 -1.03
CA ALA A 11 -8.45 6.41 -0.04
C ALA A 11 -8.71 7.24 1.24
N ALA A 12 -8.10 8.41 1.39
CA ALA A 12 -8.18 9.25 2.59
C ALA A 12 -9.20 10.40 2.50
N GLN A 13 -10.01 10.51 1.44
CA GLN A 13 -10.89 11.67 1.24
C GLN A 13 -12.39 11.34 1.29
N THR A 14 -12.87 10.67 2.33
CA THR A 14 -14.30 10.76 2.69
C THR A 14 -14.48 10.49 4.18
N ALA A 15 -14.19 11.45 5.03
CA ALA A 15 -14.84 11.59 6.33
C ALA A 15 -14.71 13.05 6.79
N THR A 16 -15.65 13.88 6.38
CA THR A 16 -15.97 15.13 7.09
C THR A 16 -16.79 14.78 8.32
N ALA A 17 -16.13 14.34 9.36
CA ALA A 17 -16.65 14.37 10.71
C ALA A 17 -15.60 15.10 11.56
N GLY A 18 -16.02 16.10 12.31
CA GLY A 18 -15.31 17.06 13.13
C GLY A 18 -13.81 16.87 13.30
N ARG A 19 -13.05 17.90 12.92
CA ARG A 19 -11.62 17.96 13.06
C ARG A 19 -11.23 17.69 14.51
N PHE A 20 -10.92 16.43 14.82
CA PHE A 20 -10.28 16.07 16.07
C PHE A 20 -8.81 16.42 15.91
N ASP A 21 -8.37 17.54 16.50
CA ASP A 21 -6.94 17.77 16.69
C ASP A 21 -6.48 16.79 17.78
N PRO A 22 -5.67 15.79 17.44
CA PRO A 22 -5.19 14.85 18.45
C PRO A 22 -4.43 15.65 19.51
N PRO A 23 -4.71 15.44 20.80
CA PRO A 23 -3.96 16.09 21.86
C PRO A 23 -2.47 15.85 21.64
N ASP A 24 -1.64 16.84 21.95
CA ASP A 24 -0.19 16.66 21.90
C ASP A 24 0.16 15.47 22.79
N LEU A 25 0.54 14.34 22.17
CA LEU A 25 0.76 13.08 22.88
C LEU A 25 1.91 13.16 23.91
N ALA A 26 2.70 14.24 23.89
CA ALA A 26 3.66 14.53 24.93
C ALA A 26 3.01 14.80 26.30
N GLU A 27 1.74 15.27 26.32
CA GLU A 27 1.03 15.68 27.54
C GLU A 27 0.01 14.64 28.05
N VAL A 28 -0.40 13.67 27.22
CA VAL A 28 -1.36 12.63 27.64
C VAL A 28 -0.60 11.43 28.20
N PRO A 29 -0.90 11.01 29.45
CA PRO A 29 -0.28 9.79 29.98
C PRO A 29 -0.57 8.62 29.04
N PHE A 30 0.45 8.05 28.43
CA PHE A 30 0.39 6.95 27.46
C PHE A 30 -0.41 5.73 27.98
N LYS A 31 -0.73 5.75 29.27
CA LYS A 31 -1.44 4.70 29.99
C LYS A 31 -2.97 4.68 29.76
N ALA A 32 -3.54 5.75 29.19
CA ALA A 32 -4.97 5.99 29.16
C ALA A 32 -5.63 5.92 27.77
N LEU A 33 -4.84 5.74 26.67
CA LEU A 33 -5.37 5.76 25.32
C LEU A 33 -5.98 4.41 24.91
N SER A 34 -7.10 4.45 24.21
CA SER A 34 -7.69 3.30 23.51
C SER A 34 -6.91 2.95 22.25
N VAL A 35 -7.15 1.76 21.67
CA VAL A 35 -6.52 1.34 20.39
C VAL A 35 -6.82 2.33 19.27
N ASP A 36 -8.05 2.86 19.21
CA ASP A 36 -8.47 3.83 18.20
C ASP A 36 -7.71 5.16 18.34
N GLN A 37 -7.53 5.64 19.56
CA GLN A 37 -6.75 6.87 19.82
C GLN A 37 -5.27 6.70 19.46
N TYR A 38 -4.69 5.50 19.67
CA TYR A 38 -3.35 5.21 19.16
C TYR A 38 -3.31 5.21 17.63
N SER A 39 -4.33 4.61 17.01
CA SER A 39 -4.44 4.57 15.54
C SER A 39 -4.51 5.97 14.94
N ASP A 40 -5.35 6.85 15.49
CA ASP A 40 -5.48 8.25 15.03
C ASP A 40 -4.16 9.01 15.19
N ALA A 41 -3.44 8.79 16.29
CA ALA A 41 -2.15 9.42 16.53
C ALA A 41 -1.07 8.94 15.56
N VAL A 42 -1.06 7.66 15.21
CA VAL A 42 -0.19 7.08 14.18
C VAL A 42 -0.47 7.72 12.83
N ASP A 43 -1.75 7.82 12.44
CA ASP A 43 -2.14 8.41 11.17
C ASP A 43 -1.79 9.89 11.08
N ALA A 44 -1.98 10.64 12.17
CA ALA A 44 -1.60 12.06 12.25
C ALA A 44 -0.08 12.27 12.09
N ARG A 45 0.76 11.40 12.67
CA ARG A 45 2.22 11.45 12.51
C ARG A 45 2.64 11.06 11.10
N ALA A 46 2.11 9.97 10.58
CA ALA A 46 2.40 9.50 9.23
C ALA A 46 2.00 10.53 8.16
N ALA A 47 0.89 11.25 8.36
CA ALA A 47 0.45 12.34 7.48
C ALA A 47 1.42 13.52 7.45
N LYS A 48 2.17 13.75 8.53
CA LYS A 48 3.23 14.77 8.61
C LYS A 48 4.59 14.26 8.10
N GLY A 49 4.69 12.99 7.68
CA GLY A 49 5.95 12.35 7.28
C GLY A 49 6.82 11.89 8.45
N ASP A 50 6.33 12.01 9.68
CA ASP A 50 7.02 11.54 10.88
C ASP A 50 6.77 10.04 11.07
N TYR A 51 7.39 9.24 10.21
CA TYR A 51 7.23 7.78 10.22
C TYR A 51 7.92 7.12 11.41
N GLU A 52 9.04 7.67 11.88
CA GLU A 52 9.73 7.18 13.05
C GLU A 52 8.88 7.35 14.32
N GLY A 53 8.31 8.53 14.52
CA GLY A 53 7.38 8.79 15.61
C GLY A 53 6.09 7.95 15.52
N ALA A 54 5.59 7.69 14.30
CA ALA A 54 4.46 6.79 14.10
C ALA A 54 4.79 5.35 14.50
N LEU A 55 5.97 4.83 14.12
CA LEU A 55 6.42 3.48 14.49
C LEU A 55 6.68 3.34 16.00
N ASP A 56 7.20 4.37 16.66
CA ASP A 56 7.37 4.38 18.12
C ASP A 56 6.02 4.28 18.84
N ILE A 57 5.01 5.04 18.40
CA ILE A 57 3.65 4.94 18.94
C ILE A 57 3.10 3.52 18.75
N ILE A 58 3.23 2.94 17.55
CA ILE A 58 2.78 1.58 17.26
C ILE A 58 3.48 0.57 18.18
N ALA A 59 4.79 0.67 18.37
CA ALA A 59 5.55 -0.24 19.23
C ALA A 59 5.04 -0.19 20.67
N LYS A 60 4.86 1.01 21.23
CA LYS A 60 4.33 1.23 22.57
C LYS A 60 2.89 0.74 22.72
N ALA A 61 2.05 0.95 21.70
CA ALA A 61 0.66 0.51 21.68
C ALA A 61 0.55 -1.02 21.58
N LEU A 62 1.38 -1.66 20.75
CA LEU A 62 1.44 -3.13 20.63
C LEU A 62 1.99 -3.81 21.89
N ALA A 63 2.87 -3.15 22.64
CA ALA A 63 3.32 -3.68 23.93
C ALA A 63 2.16 -3.84 24.93
N LYS A 64 1.13 -2.98 24.83
CA LYS A 64 -0.10 -3.05 25.66
C LYS A 64 -1.19 -3.91 25.02
N ASN A 65 -1.27 -3.89 23.71
CA ASN A 65 -2.31 -4.57 22.92
C ASN A 65 -1.66 -5.51 21.88
N PRO A 66 -0.95 -6.56 22.30
CA PRO A 66 -0.11 -7.37 21.40
C PRO A 66 -0.93 -8.12 20.32
N LYS A 67 -2.24 -8.26 20.52
CA LYS A 67 -3.14 -8.92 19.59
C LYS A 67 -3.91 -7.95 18.68
N SER A 68 -3.64 -6.64 18.73
CA SER A 68 -4.33 -5.67 17.87
C SER A 68 -3.96 -5.87 16.41
N VAL A 69 -4.92 -6.38 15.64
CA VAL A 69 -4.82 -6.56 14.17
C VAL A 69 -4.62 -5.21 13.48
N GLN A 70 -5.37 -4.19 13.91
CA GLN A 70 -5.32 -2.84 13.37
C GLN A 70 -3.91 -2.22 13.49
N LEU A 71 -3.32 -2.23 14.68
CA LEU A 71 -1.98 -1.66 14.90
C LEU A 71 -0.88 -2.44 14.14
N ARG A 72 -1.02 -3.77 14.03
CA ARG A 72 -0.09 -4.58 13.23
C ARG A 72 -0.18 -4.21 11.75
N PHE A 73 -1.39 -4.04 11.23
CA PHE A 73 -1.56 -3.64 9.84
C PHE A 73 -1.08 -2.19 9.60
N GLN A 74 -1.38 -1.26 10.51
CA GLN A 74 -0.84 0.10 10.44
C GLN A 74 0.69 0.12 10.40
N ARG A 75 1.37 -0.76 11.14
CA ARG A 75 2.84 -0.89 11.07
C ARG A 75 3.30 -1.22 9.65
N CYS A 76 2.65 -2.16 8.98
CA CYS A 76 2.96 -2.48 7.59
C CYS A 76 2.82 -1.25 6.68
N VAL A 77 1.72 -0.51 6.84
CA VAL A 77 1.43 0.70 6.03
C VAL A 77 2.44 1.83 6.31
N VAL A 78 2.80 2.05 7.57
CA VAL A 78 3.79 3.09 7.93
C VAL A 78 5.18 2.74 7.38
N LEU A 79 5.60 1.48 7.45
CA LEU A 79 6.87 1.00 6.87
C LEU A 79 6.90 1.17 5.36
N GLU A 80 5.79 0.87 4.66
CA GLU A 80 5.66 1.11 3.23
C GLU A 80 5.83 2.60 2.90
N LYS A 81 5.13 3.47 3.63
CA LYS A 81 5.19 4.93 3.42
C LYS A 81 6.55 5.54 3.77
N SER A 82 7.26 4.98 4.74
CA SER A 82 8.60 5.43 5.11
C SER A 82 9.66 5.08 4.07
N GLY A 83 9.33 4.19 3.11
CA GLY A 83 10.26 3.68 2.11
C GLY A 83 11.09 2.48 2.57
N ASP A 84 10.90 1.99 3.80
CA ASP A 84 11.52 0.73 4.24
C ASP A 84 10.77 -0.47 3.67
N THR A 85 10.93 -0.62 2.36
CA THR A 85 10.25 -1.63 1.54
C THR A 85 10.53 -3.05 2.03
N GLU A 86 11.76 -3.32 2.49
CA GLU A 86 12.13 -4.66 2.98
C GLU A 86 11.47 -4.98 4.32
N ALA A 87 11.40 -4.02 5.24
CA ALA A 87 10.67 -4.21 6.49
C ALA A 87 9.17 -4.35 6.22
N ALA A 88 8.59 -3.52 5.34
CA ALA A 88 7.20 -3.61 4.94
C ALA A 88 6.88 -5.00 4.35
N ARG A 89 7.72 -5.52 3.45
CA ARG A 89 7.58 -6.85 2.85
C ARG A 89 7.59 -7.95 3.92
N ARG A 90 8.53 -7.91 4.85
CA ARG A 90 8.60 -8.90 5.95
C ARG A 90 7.34 -8.86 6.83
N GLU A 91 6.93 -7.68 7.25
CA GLU A 91 5.75 -7.49 8.09
C GLU A 91 4.45 -7.91 7.40
N LEU A 92 4.28 -7.58 6.12
CA LEU A 92 3.11 -8.00 5.33
C LEU A 92 3.05 -9.52 5.20
N ASN A 93 4.17 -10.20 4.95
CA ASN A 93 4.21 -11.66 4.90
C ASN A 93 3.83 -12.29 6.25
N GLN A 94 4.35 -11.76 7.36
CA GLN A 94 3.99 -12.23 8.70
C GLN A 94 2.51 -11.97 8.99
N PHE A 95 2.00 -10.81 8.59
CA PHE A 95 0.60 -10.46 8.77
C PHE A 95 -0.33 -11.41 8.02
N MET A 96 -0.05 -11.68 6.73
CA MET A 96 -0.83 -12.62 5.91
C MET A 96 -0.77 -14.06 6.45
N ALA A 97 0.35 -14.47 7.05
CA ALA A 97 0.44 -15.80 7.70
C ALA A 97 -0.45 -15.90 8.94
N MET A 98 -0.65 -14.79 9.67
CA MET A 98 -1.51 -14.74 10.86
C MET A 98 -2.99 -14.50 10.53
N TYR A 99 -3.28 -13.76 9.46
CA TYR A 99 -4.61 -13.29 9.08
C TYR A 99 -4.83 -13.46 7.57
N PRO A 100 -4.87 -14.72 7.07
CA PRO A 100 -4.92 -15.00 5.63
C PRO A 100 -6.23 -14.57 4.95
N GLU A 101 -7.27 -14.28 5.72
CA GLU A 101 -8.59 -13.85 5.24
C GLU A 101 -8.67 -12.34 4.95
N ILE A 102 -7.67 -11.55 5.36
CA ILE A 102 -7.67 -10.09 5.18
C ILE A 102 -7.06 -9.73 3.82
N PRO A 103 -7.79 -9.09 2.90
CA PRO A 103 -7.32 -8.83 1.53
C PRO A 103 -6.34 -7.66 1.40
N GLU A 104 -6.35 -6.67 2.29
CA GLU A 104 -5.52 -5.47 2.21
C GLU A 104 -4.02 -5.76 2.16
N PRO A 105 -3.43 -6.64 2.99
CA PRO A 105 -2.01 -6.95 2.95
C PRO A 105 -1.55 -7.55 1.62
N TYR A 106 -2.40 -8.37 0.98
CA TYR A 106 -2.10 -8.93 -0.34
C TYR A 106 -2.00 -7.82 -1.40
N ASN A 107 -2.91 -6.86 -1.37
CA ASN A 107 -2.87 -5.70 -2.27
C ASN A 107 -1.61 -4.84 -2.05
N ASN A 108 -1.23 -4.59 -0.79
CA ASN A 108 -0.07 -3.77 -0.46
C ASN A 108 1.23 -4.49 -0.83
N LEU A 109 1.34 -5.79 -0.55
CA LEU A 109 2.50 -6.56 -0.97
C LEU A 109 2.60 -6.64 -2.50
N ALA A 110 1.48 -6.74 -3.20
CA ALA A 110 1.47 -6.71 -4.66
C ALA A 110 2.01 -5.41 -5.24
N ALA A 111 1.72 -4.26 -4.61
CA ALA A 111 2.28 -2.96 -5.00
C ALA A 111 3.81 -2.96 -4.85
N ILE A 112 4.33 -3.49 -3.74
CA ILE A 112 5.77 -3.64 -3.50
C ILE A 112 6.42 -4.56 -4.56
N GLU A 113 5.83 -5.73 -4.80
CA GLU A 113 6.37 -6.69 -5.77
C GLU A 113 6.33 -6.15 -7.20
N SER A 114 5.25 -5.45 -7.57
CA SER A 114 5.15 -4.81 -8.89
C SER A 114 6.21 -3.73 -9.09
N SER A 115 6.47 -2.91 -8.06
CA SER A 115 7.54 -1.89 -8.09
C SER A 115 8.94 -2.50 -8.18
N ALA A 116 9.12 -3.72 -7.66
CA ALA A 116 10.35 -4.50 -7.77
C ALA A 116 10.49 -5.25 -9.11
N GLY A 117 9.48 -5.18 -10.00
CA GLY A 117 9.45 -5.91 -11.27
C GLY A 117 8.96 -7.36 -11.16
N ASN A 118 8.57 -7.82 -9.99
CA ASN A 118 8.08 -9.19 -9.75
C ASN A 118 6.61 -9.32 -10.15
N LEU A 119 6.30 -9.09 -11.45
CA LEU A 119 4.93 -8.94 -11.94
C LEU A 119 4.07 -10.20 -11.77
N ASP A 120 4.66 -11.40 -11.88
CA ASP A 120 3.91 -12.65 -11.67
C ASP A 120 3.42 -12.79 -10.23
N LYS A 121 4.32 -12.54 -9.28
CA LYS A 121 3.98 -12.57 -7.86
C LYS A 121 2.95 -11.48 -7.50
N ALA A 122 3.08 -10.29 -8.05
CA ALA A 122 2.12 -9.20 -7.86
C ALA A 122 0.73 -9.59 -8.39
N GLU A 123 0.64 -10.25 -9.54
CA GLU A 123 -0.62 -10.72 -10.11
C GLU A 123 -1.29 -11.76 -9.21
N GLU A 124 -0.55 -12.75 -8.73
CA GLU A 124 -1.08 -13.79 -7.82
C GLU A 124 -1.63 -13.19 -6.51
N LEU A 125 -0.91 -12.22 -5.93
CA LEU A 125 -1.34 -11.50 -4.73
C LEU A 125 -2.63 -10.72 -4.98
N LEU A 126 -2.72 -9.97 -6.10
CA LEU A 126 -3.92 -9.21 -6.45
C LEU A 126 -5.13 -10.12 -6.73
N LYS A 127 -4.92 -11.25 -7.42
CA LYS A 127 -5.96 -12.25 -7.61
C LYS A 127 -6.45 -12.83 -6.27
N THR A 128 -5.53 -13.05 -5.33
CA THR A 128 -5.88 -13.51 -3.98
C THR A 128 -6.69 -12.46 -3.24
N ALA A 129 -6.27 -11.18 -3.25
CA ALA A 129 -7.03 -10.09 -2.66
C ALA A 129 -8.46 -9.98 -3.23
N LEU A 130 -8.61 -10.15 -4.56
CA LEU A 130 -9.92 -10.12 -5.23
C LEU A 130 -10.77 -11.38 -4.99
N ARG A 131 -10.15 -12.53 -4.74
CA ARG A 131 -10.85 -13.75 -4.34
C ARG A 131 -11.43 -13.62 -2.92
N LEU A 132 -10.67 -12.98 -2.01
CA LEU A 132 -11.13 -12.69 -0.65
C LEU A 132 -12.20 -11.60 -0.62
N ARG A 133 -12.06 -10.56 -1.44
CA ARG A 133 -13.03 -9.47 -1.57
C ARG A 133 -13.23 -9.10 -3.04
N PRO A 134 -14.22 -9.65 -3.74
CA PRO A 134 -14.47 -9.38 -5.17
C PRO A 134 -14.71 -7.90 -5.50
N ALA A 135 -15.25 -7.13 -4.55
CA ALA A 135 -15.51 -5.70 -4.67
C ALA A 135 -14.31 -4.82 -4.26
N PHE A 136 -13.12 -5.39 -4.06
CA PHE A 136 -11.94 -4.62 -3.64
C PHE A 136 -11.42 -3.75 -4.80
N ARG A 137 -11.94 -2.52 -4.86
CA ARG A 137 -11.69 -1.56 -5.95
C ARG A 137 -10.19 -1.33 -6.17
N ASN A 138 -9.40 -1.11 -5.11
CA ASN A 138 -7.98 -0.81 -5.24
C ASN A 138 -7.19 -1.99 -5.83
N ALA A 139 -7.46 -3.21 -5.39
CA ALA A 139 -6.82 -4.40 -5.95
C ALA A 139 -7.17 -4.58 -7.43
N ARG A 140 -8.40 -4.24 -7.84
CA ARG A 140 -8.82 -4.31 -9.25
C ARG A 140 -8.11 -3.27 -10.11
N ILE A 141 -7.94 -2.04 -9.59
CA ILE A 141 -7.17 -0.98 -10.26
C ILE A 141 -5.70 -1.40 -10.39
N ASN A 142 -5.11 -1.91 -9.32
CA ASN A 142 -3.72 -2.35 -9.32
C ASN A 142 -3.49 -3.50 -10.32
N LEU A 143 -4.43 -4.45 -10.40
CA LEU A 143 -4.35 -5.53 -11.38
C LEU A 143 -4.46 -5.01 -12.82
N ALA A 144 -5.33 -4.04 -13.07
CA ALA A 144 -5.43 -3.40 -14.39
C ALA A 144 -4.12 -2.68 -14.76
N ASN A 145 -3.53 -1.92 -13.82
CA ASN A 145 -2.25 -1.25 -14.04
C ASN A 145 -1.11 -2.24 -14.32
N LEU A 146 -1.08 -3.36 -13.60
CA LEU A 146 -0.12 -4.44 -13.86
C LEU A 146 -0.25 -4.98 -15.29
N TYR A 147 -1.47 -5.20 -15.78
CA TYR A 147 -1.69 -5.65 -17.14
C TYR A 147 -1.29 -4.60 -18.19
N LEU A 148 -1.44 -3.30 -17.90
CA LEU A 148 -0.92 -2.25 -18.77
C LEU A 148 0.62 -2.28 -18.85
N VAL A 149 1.30 -2.51 -17.73
CA VAL A 149 2.77 -2.68 -17.70
C VAL A 149 3.20 -3.89 -18.53
N ARG A 150 2.53 -5.03 -18.37
CA ARG A 150 2.81 -6.24 -19.17
C ARG A 150 2.56 -6.02 -20.64
N ALA A 151 1.45 -5.37 -21.01
CA ALA A 151 1.15 -5.03 -22.39
C ALA A 151 2.24 -4.14 -23.00
N LEU A 152 2.70 -3.13 -22.25
CA LEU A 152 3.79 -2.26 -22.70
C LEU A 152 5.09 -3.04 -22.93
N THR A 153 5.45 -3.95 -22.02
CA THR A 153 6.65 -4.79 -22.16
C THR A 153 6.56 -5.66 -23.42
N ASN A 154 5.46 -6.39 -23.60
CA ASN A 154 5.26 -7.25 -24.77
C ASN A 154 5.28 -6.48 -26.09
N TYR A 155 4.69 -5.27 -26.16
CA TYR A 155 4.76 -4.43 -27.35
C TYR A 155 6.18 -3.96 -27.65
N LYS A 156 6.99 -3.63 -26.63
CA LYS A 156 8.39 -3.25 -26.83
C LYS A 156 9.20 -4.41 -27.37
N GLU A 157 9.05 -5.61 -26.81
CA GLU A 157 9.71 -6.84 -27.29
C GLU A 157 9.31 -7.16 -28.75
N ALA A 158 8.03 -7.04 -29.09
CA ALA A 158 7.58 -7.22 -30.46
C ALA A 158 8.18 -6.17 -31.42
N GLN A 159 8.28 -4.91 -30.97
CA GLN A 159 8.90 -3.83 -31.75
C GLN A 159 10.39 -4.05 -32.01
N GLU A 160 11.10 -4.64 -31.03
CA GLU A 160 12.51 -5.02 -31.19
C GLU A 160 12.69 -6.15 -32.23
N GLN A 161 11.76 -7.10 -32.29
CA GLN A 161 11.79 -8.19 -33.27
C GLN A 161 11.48 -7.69 -34.69
N LYS A 162 10.50 -6.80 -34.83
CA LYS A 162 10.10 -6.18 -36.09
C LYS A 162 9.51 -4.81 -35.84
N ALA A 163 10.19 -3.78 -36.31
CA ALA A 163 9.73 -2.41 -36.17
C ALA A 163 8.50 -2.13 -37.03
N GLU A 164 7.40 -1.71 -36.38
CA GLU A 164 6.14 -1.33 -37.05
C GLU A 164 5.64 -0.01 -36.48
N PRO A 165 5.24 0.97 -37.34
CA PRO A 165 4.74 2.28 -36.86
C PRO A 165 3.53 2.15 -35.93
N ALA A 166 2.62 1.20 -36.19
CA ALA A 166 1.45 0.94 -35.36
C ALA A 166 1.82 0.46 -33.94
N LEU A 167 2.91 -0.31 -33.77
CA LEU A 167 3.41 -0.70 -32.47
C LEU A 167 4.04 0.47 -31.71
N ALA A 168 4.78 1.32 -32.43
CA ALA A 168 5.38 2.52 -31.83
C ALA A 168 4.31 3.46 -31.25
N GLU A 169 3.19 3.64 -31.94
CA GLU A 169 2.06 4.43 -31.46
C GLU A 169 1.41 3.83 -30.21
N ARG A 170 1.17 2.51 -30.19
CA ARG A 170 0.65 1.79 -29.02
C ARG A 170 1.58 1.92 -27.81
N ILE A 171 2.89 1.73 -28.00
CA ILE A 171 3.90 1.90 -26.96
C ILE A 171 3.87 3.32 -26.38
N SER A 172 3.82 4.33 -27.24
CA SER A 172 3.72 5.74 -26.83
C SER A 172 2.47 6.00 -25.99
N THR A 173 1.32 5.48 -26.45
CA THR A 173 0.03 5.66 -25.75
C THR A 173 0.04 4.97 -24.37
N LEU A 174 0.47 3.71 -24.28
CA LEU A 174 0.55 2.98 -23.01
C LEU A 174 1.58 3.63 -22.06
N SER A 175 2.73 4.07 -22.57
CA SER A 175 3.75 4.73 -21.77
C SER A 175 3.24 6.02 -21.12
N ARG A 176 2.35 6.75 -21.82
CA ARG A 176 1.71 7.95 -21.29
C ARG A 176 0.65 7.62 -20.23
N LEU A 177 -0.16 6.59 -20.45
CA LEU A 177 -1.19 6.16 -19.49
C LEU A 177 -0.58 5.65 -18.18
N ILE A 178 0.55 4.94 -18.25
CA ILE A 178 1.25 4.40 -17.06
C ILE A 178 1.94 5.51 -16.25
N LYS A 179 2.21 6.68 -16.84
CA LYS A 179 2.86 7.82 -16.15
C LYS A 179 1.88 8.79 -15.48
N GLN A 180 0.59 8.66 -15.70
CA GLN A 180 -0.47 9.44 -15.05
C GLN A 180 -0.88 8.84 -13.70
#